data_23741048cabc9d4939e4cd2ae93af310
#
_entry.id   23741048cabc9d4939e4cd2ae93af310
#
_cell.length_a   1.000
_cell.length_b   1.000
_cell.length_c   1.000
_cell.angle_alpha   90.00
_cell.angle_beta   90.00
_cell.angle_gamma   90.00
#
_symmetry.space_group_name_H-M   'P 1'
#
loop_
_entity.id
_entity.type
_entity.pdbx_description
1 polymer ?
#
loop_
_entity_poly.entity_id
_entity_poly.type
_entity_poly.pdbx_seq_one_letter_code
_entity_poly.pdbx_strand_id
1 'polypeptide(L)'
;MLSSCYQPEEEKEETVTDCQWTLSVVAPIGLNKYPAYLFIFDTEGQPQSHLTLSEQHPRRSISLPYGTYHIVALSGTQGYIIPRTWTLQSVIQMTTDVLPNAPLLMGQADVTLGAPTASTNLQLKSQAAAVSVLVDSLSADTERVRVSLAPCYTTIDLESNFAAADEIPITLQPDGDQWQSPTYYLFPSPPSSLRLHLEVERTDSSAHYDFDFTESLRTTKEYLFKFTMAGNKPHCEMITDDLQLPALTGDTLTINNFPSMPPCLWEGHVLAHFTRTDADEGDFLLLSLNEWTEVPSANNAAYPTEAQHIASQYSEGDDLSNMLSGWTIPTKEEAQQLRSLYAGNATYALNELFDELDLPGVATTTAKGAAIRYLCNDGEHTFSFAPEASTISKAGTKATYHLRLVKHLHVKRKR
;
A
#
# COMPACT_ATOMS: atom_id res chain seq x y z
N MET A 1 73.18 18.07 8.43
CA MET A 1 71.77 18.54 8.21
C MET A 1 71.15 17.61 7.20
N LEU A 2 70.35 16.67 7.69
CA LEU A 2 69.56 15.77 6.81
C LEU A 2 68.14 16.32 6.75
N SER A 3 67.77 16.85 5.59
CA SER A 3 66.40 17.31 5.33
C SER A 3 65.59 16.07 5.01
N SER A 4 64.69 15.70 5.91
CA SER A 4 63.66 14.70 5.71
C SER A 4 62.56 15.31 4.86
N CYS A 5 62.44 14.92 3.59
CA CYS A 5 61.27 15.19 2.78
C CYS A 5 60.12 14.32 3.25
N TYR A 6 59.20 14.96 3.97
CA TYR A 6 57.86 14.39 4.24
C TYR A 6 57.04 14.47 2.94
N GLN A 7 56.83 13.35 2.31
CA GLN A 7 55.82 13.23 1.28
C GLN A 7 54.45 13.01 2.00
N PRO A 8 53.46 13.85 1.78
CA PRO A 8 52.13 13.53 2.23
C PRO A 8 51.65 12.29 1.48
N GLU A 9 51.25 11.28 2.24
CA GLU A 9 50.47 10.17 1.68
C GLU A 9 49.23 10.75 1.04
N GLU A 10 49.07 10.60 -0.26
CA GLU A 10 47.82 10.84 -0.95
C GLU A 10 46.77 9.90 -0.32
N GLU A 11 45.84 10.45 0.45
CA GLU A 11 44.60 9.75 0.85
C GLU A 11 43.96 9.26 -0.45
N LYS A 12 44.05 7.94 -0.69
CA LYS A 12 43.21 7.33 -1.72
C LYS A 12 41.77 7.56 -1.32
N GLU A 13 41.09 8.45 -2.04
CA GLU A 13 39.63 8.49 -1.99
C GLU A 13 39.14 7.07 -2.30
N GLU A 14 38.61 6.38 -1.31
CA GLU A 14 37.87 5.16 -1.50
C GLU A 14 36.69 5.50 -2.41
N THR A 15 36.77 5.11 -3.66
CA THR A 15 35.64 5.24 -4.59
C THR A 15 34.54 4.34 -4.07
N VAL A 16 33.49 4.94 -3.49
CA VAL A 16 32.27 4.25 -3.08
C VAL A 16 31.65 3.67 -4.36
N THR A 17 31.62 2.35 -4.45
CA THR A 17 31.08 1.63 -5.61
C THR A 17 29.72 0.98 -5.30
N ASP A 18 29.29 1.01 -4.01
CA ASP A 18 28.10 0.39 -3.53
C ASP A 18 27.08 1.45 -3.09
N CYS A 19 25.81 1.14 -3.34
CA CYS A 19 24.68 1.93 -2.89
C CYS A 19 23.98 1.23 -1.72
N GLN A 20 23.73 1.97 -0.64
CA GLN A 20 22.77 1.56 0.39
C GLN A 20 21.36 1.85 -0.14
N TRP A 21 20.66 0.80 -0.58
CA TRP A 21 19.35 0.91 -1.20
C TRP A 21 18.25 0.51 -0.23
N THR A 22 17.39 1.46 0.12
CA THR A 22 16.24 1.24 1.01
C THR A 22 14.98 0.95 0.19
N LEU A 23 14.30 -0.14 0.54
CA LEU A 23 13.15 -0.67 -0.18
C LEU A 23 11.92 -0.70 0.71
N SER A 24 10.78 -0.32 0.14
CA SER A 24 9.45 -0.39 0.77
C SER A 24 8.39 -0.73 -0.27
N VAL A 25 7.19 -1.10 0.20
CA VAL A 25 6.04 -1.39 -0.66
C VAL A 25 4.81 -0.62 -0.21
N VAL A 26 3.97 -0.25 -1.17
CA VAL A 26 2.63 0.29 -0.94
C VAL A 26 1.63 -0.62 -1.63
N ALA A 27 0.56 -0.94 -0.96
CA ALA A 27 -0.57 -1.70 -1.51
C ALA A 27 -1.84 -0.85 -1.48
N PRO A 28 -2.83 -1.18 -2.32
CA PRO A 28 -4.15 -0.58 -2.23
C PRO A 28 -4.73 -0.75 -0.82
N ILE A 29 -5.41 0.28 -0.33
CA ILE A 29 -5.97 0.30 1.03
C ILE A 29 -6.91 -0.88 1.24
N GLY A 30 -6.87 -1.42 2.47
CA GLY A 30 -7.67 -2.56 2.88
C GLY A 30 -7.14 -3.92 2.40
N LEU A 31 -6.09 -3.93 1.58
CA LEU A 31 -5.38 -5.16 1.23
C LEU A 31 -4.16 -5.33 2.13
N ASN A 32 -3.98 -6.54 2.66
CA ASN A 32 -2.81 -6.85 3.46
C ASN A 32 -1.56 -6.92 2.57
N LYS A 33 -0.62 -6.01 2.81
CA LYS A 33 0.64 -5.94 2.07
C LYS A 33 1.78 -6.77 2.68
N TYR A 34 1.58 -7.36 3.85
CA TYR A 34 2.62 -8.11 4.53
C TYR A 34 2.22 -9.57 4.80
N PRO A 35 3.19 -10.50 4.75
CA PRO A 35 4.58 -10.29 4.33
C PRO A 35 4.69 -9.91 2.86
N ALA A 36 5.64 -9.02 2.51
CA ALA A 36 5.99 -8.71 1.14
C ALA A 36 7.38 -9.27 0.81
N TYR A 37 7.47 -10.01 -0.28
CA TYR A 37 8.71 -10.62 -0.77
C TYR A 37 9.25 -9.80 -1.93
N LEU A 38 10.48 -9.33 -1.82
CA LEU A 38 11.15 -8.53 -2.84
C LEU A 38 12.25 -9.36 -3.48
N PHE A 39 12.29 -9.40 -4.80
CA PHE A 39 13.29 -10.09 -5.61
C PHE A 39 13.99 -9.08 -6.47
N ILE A 40 15.32 -9.09 -6.43
CA ILE A 40 16.18 -8.16 -7.16
C ILE A 40 16.97 -8.94 -8.19
N PHE A 41 16.89 -8.50 -9.43
CA PHE A 41 17.56 -9.09 -10.58
C PHE A 41 18.48 -8.06 -11.25
N ASP A 42 19.52 -8.52 -11.89
CA ASP A 42 20.31 -7.68 -12.78
C ASP A 42 19.65 -7.52 -14.16
N THR A 43 20.31 -6.81 -15.07
CA THR A 43 19.83 -6.57 -16.43
C THR A 43 19.76 -7.84 -17.30
N GLU A 44 20.42 -8.93 -16.89
CA GLU A 44 20.37 -10.23 -17.55
C GLU A 44 19.30 -11.15 -16.93
N GLY A 45 18.55 -10.64 -15.93
CA GLY A 45 17.52 -11.39 -15.20
C GLY A 45 18.08 -12.38 -14.19
N GLN A 46 19.37 -12.25 -13.81
CA GLN A 46 19.96 -13.11 -12.79
C GLN A 46 19.61 -12.59 -11.39
N PRO A 47 19.23 -13.48 -10.47
CA PRO A 47 18.87 -13.08 -9.11
C PRO A 47 20.10 -12.55 -8.36
N GLN A 48 20.03 -11.33 -7.87
CA GLN A 48 21.07 -10.68 -7.07
C GLN A 48 20.80 -10.77 -5.57
N SER A 49 19.54 -10.62 -5.18
CA SER A 49 19.14 -10.69 -3.78
C SER A 49 17.64 -10.89 -3.63
N HIS A 50 17.24 -11.24 -2.40
CA HIS A 50 15.82 -11.24 -2.00
C HIS A 50 15.68 -10.74 -0.56
N LEU A 51 14.58 -10.06 -0.27
CA LEU A 51 14.25 -9.49 1.03
C LEU A 51 12.80 -9.84 1.39
N THR A 52 12.51 -9.85 2.69
CA THR A 52 11.13 -9.94 3.18
C THR A 52 10.85 -8.73 4.03
N LEU A 53 9.78 -8.00 3.70
CA LEU A 53 9.22 -6.95 4.53
C LEU A 53 8.08 -7.51 5.39
N SER A 54 7.93 -6.97 6.58
CA SER A 54 6.86 -7.32 7.52
C SER A 54 6.26 -6.06 8.13
N GLU A 55 5.19 -6.19 8.89
CA GLU A 55 4.62 -5.06 9.64
C GLU A 55 5.63 -4.44 10.61
N GLN A 56 6.48 -5.26 11.24
CA GLN A 56 7.54 -4.81 12.15
C GLN A 56 8.74 -4.20 11.43
N HIS A 57 8.96 -4.59 10.17
CA HIS A 57 10.06 -4.11 9.33
C HIS A 57 9.53 -3.75 7.95
N PRO A 58 8.78 -2.61 7.86
CA PRO A 58 8.13 -2.18 6.61
C PRO A 58 9.12 -1.67 5.57
N ARG A 59 10.37 -1.44 5.97
CA ARG A 59 11.49 -1.05 5.11
C ARG A 59 12.71 -1.90 5.41
N ARG A 60 13.52 -2.15 4.39
CA ARG A 60 14.79 -2.86 4.52
C ARG A 60 15.81 -2.23 3.60
N SER A 61 17.04 -2.12 4.10
CA SER A 61 18.17 -1.64 3.31
C SER A 61 19.08 -2.79 2.90
N ILE A 62 19.63 -2.70 1.70
CA ILE A 62 20.59 -3.63 1.15
C ILE A 62 21.72 -2.85 0.46
N SER A 63 22.95 -3.37 0.56
CA SER A 63 24.10 -2.83 -0.19
C SER A 63 24.25 -3.58 -1.51
N LEU A 64 24.21 -2.84 -2.62
CA LEU A 64 24.44 -3.38 -3.96
C LEU A 64 25.37 -2.46 -4.75
N PRO A 65 26.21 -3.01 -5.66
CA PRO A 65 27.03 -2.22 -6.57
C PRO A 65 26.19 -1.23 -7.38
N TYR A 66 26.81 -0.15 -7.85
CA TYR A 66 26.18 0.73 -8.83
C TYR A 66 25.83 -0.06 -10.09
N GLY A 67 24.62 0.14 -10.60
CA GLY A 67 24.12 -0.60 -11.75
C GLY A 67 22.61 -0.44 -11.90
N THR A 68 22.06 -1.05 -12.93
CA THR A 68 20.61 -1.11 -13.16
C THR A 68 20.08 -2.47 -12.70
N TYR A 69 18.99 -2.43 -11.97
CA TYR A 69 18.33 -3.60 -11.38
C TYR A 69 16.85 -3.60 -11.71
N HIS A 70 16.33 -4.78 -11.96
CA HIS A 70 14.89 -5.04 -12.02
C HIS A 70 14.44 -5.58 -10.65
N ILE A 71 13.44 -4.96 -10.04
CA ILE A 71 12.91 -5.40 -8.75
C ILE A 71 11.45 -5.79 -8.90
N VAL A 72 11.09 -6.94 -8.29
CA VAL A 72 9.70 -7.43 -8.21
C VAL A 72 9.33 -7.61 -6.76
N ALA A 73 8.18 -7.11 -6.38
CA ALA A 73 7.60 -7.31 -5.05
C ALA A 73 6.31 -8.12 -5.15
N LEU A 74 6.12 -9.07 -4.22
CA LEU A 74 4.94 -9.92 -4.11
C LEU A 74 4.36 -9.84 -2.71
N SER A 75 3.05 -9.79 -2.60
CA SER A 75 2.31 -9.93 -1.34
C SER A 75 0.96 -10.62 -1.59
N GLY A 76 0.20 -10.93 -0.52
CA GLY A 76 -1.08 -11.63 -0.66
C GLY A 76 -0.92 -13.05 -1.21
N THR A 77 0.17 -13.72 -0.87
CA THR A 77 0.55 -15.02 -1.44
C THR A 77 -0.25 -16.21 -0.90
N GLN A 78 -1.20 -15.98 -0.03
CA GLN A 78 -2.04 -17.01 0.55
C GLN A 78 -3.03 -17.57 -0.50
N GLY A 79 -3.04 -18.88 -0.70
CA GLY A 79 -3.81 -19.52 -1.78
C GLY A 79 -3.07 -19.57 -3.12
N TYR A 80 -1.75 -19.32 -3.10
CA TYR A 80 -0.88 -19.43 -4.26
C TYR A 80 0.34 -20.29 -3.95
N ILE A 81 0.76 -21.11 -4.91
CA ILE A 81 1.98 -21.90 -4.84
C ILE A 81 3.12 -21.07 -5.39
N ILE A 82 4.10 -20.80 -4.55
CA ILE A 82 5.22 -19.93 -4.87
C ILE A 82 6.48 -20.78 -5.07
N PRO A 83 7.25 -20.59 -6.15
CA PRO A 83 8.46 -21.37 -6.39
C PRO A 83 9.53 -21.11 -5.31
N ARG A 84 10.38 -22.11 -5.06
CA ARG A 84 11.46 -22.00 -4.08
C ARG A 84 12.70 -21.31 -4.62
N THR A 85 12.92 -21.40 -5.92
CA THR A 85 14.03 -20.74 -6.64
C THR A 85 13.43 -19.70 -7.58
N TRP A 86 14.10 -18.56 -7.71
CA TRP A 86 13.57 -17.40 -8.38
C TRP A 86 14.39 -17.05 -9.61
N THR A 87 13.70 -16.91 -10.71
CA THR A 87 14.11 -16.24 -11.96
C THR A 87 12.94 -15.38 -12.42
N LEU A 88 13.12 -14.48 -13.36
CA LEU A 88 12.02 -13.68 -13.91
C LEU A 88 10.91 -14.55 -14.51
N GLN A 89 11.24 -15.74 -15.02
CA GLN A 89 10.30 -16.73 -15.58
C GLN A 89 9.70 -17.66 -14.50
N SER A 90 10.01 -17.44 -13.23
CA SER A 90 9.42 -18.24 -12.16
C SER A 90 7.91 -18.06 -12.11
N VAL A 91 7.20 -19.19 -12.07
CA VAL A 91 5.74 -19.24 -12.20
C VAL A 91 5.10 -19.36 -10.83
N ILE A 92 4.17 -18.46 -10.53
CA ILE A 92 3.27 -18.52 -9.39
C ILE A 92 1.99 -19.19 -9.87
N GLN A 93 1.53 -20.21 -9.17
CA GLN A 93 0.33 -20.97 -9.51
C GLN A 93 -0.78 -20.71 -8.48
N MET A 94 -1.97 -20.39 -8.95
CA MET A 94 -3.18 -20.33 -8.13
C MET A 94 -3.61 -21.75 -7.74
N THR A 95 -3.96 -21.96 -6.45
CA THR A 95 -4.54 -23.24 -6.01
C THR A 95 -6.01 -23.32 -6.45
N THR A 96 -6.42 -24.47 -6.97
CA THR A 96 -7.80 -24.70 -7.44
C THR A 96 -8.64 -25.48 -6.42
N ASP A 97 -8.00 -26.23 -5.51
CA ASP A 97 -8.68 -26.98 -4.46
C ASP A 97 -9.17 -26.06 -3.32
N VAL A 98 -8.41 -25.00 -3.02
CA VAL A 98 -8.78 -23.97 -2.07
C VAL A 98 -8.52 -22.61 -2.75
N LEU A 99 -9.59 -22.02 -3.28
CA LEU A 99 -9.48 -20.76 -3.98
C LEU A 99 -9.01 -19.62 -3.08
N PRO A 100 -8.18 -18.68 -3.59
CA PRO A 100 -7.72 -17.54 -2.82
C PRO A 100 -8.87 -16.63 -2.36
N ASN A 101 -8.84 -16.26 -1.08
CA ASN A 101 -9.76 -15.28 -0.48
C ASN A 101 -9.15 -13.87 -0.37
N ALA A 102 -7.95 -13.70 -0.88
CA ALA A 102 -7.26 -12.42 -1.00
C ALA A 102 -6.50 -12.38 -2.35
N PRO A 103 -6.33 -11.20 -2.96
CA PRO A 103 -5.64 -11.10 -4.24
C PRO A 103 -4.13 -11.28 -4.07
N LEU A 104 -3.49 -11.90 -5.06
CA LEU A 104 -2.06 -11.76 -5.26
C LEU A 104 -1.76 -10.32 -5.64
N LEU A 105 -0.86 -9.67 -4.91
CA LEU A 105 -0.39 -8.32 -5.19
C LEU A 105 1.01 -8.40 -5.78
N MET A 106 1.28 -7.68 -6.85
CA MET A 106 2.58 -7.60 -7.51
C MET A 106 2.91 -6.16 -7.88
N GLY A 107 4.18 -5.77 -7.68
CA GLY A 107 4.74 -4.50 -8.12
C GLY A 107 6.12 -4.71 -8.75
N GLN A 108 6.47 -3.90 -9.73
CA GLN A 108 7.73 -4.01 -10.47
C GLN A 108 8.32 -2.63 -10.72
N ALA A 109 9.64 -2.53 -10.76
CA ALA A 109 10.35 -1.32 -11.18
C ALA A 109 11.75 -1.65 -11.69
N ASP A 110 12.22 -0.86 -12.66
CA ASP A 110 13.63 -0.80 -13.05
C ASP A 110 14.28 0.39 -12.34
N VAL A 111 15.37 0.14 -11.64
CA VAL A 111 16.04 1.16 -10.82
C VAL A 111 17.54 1.19 -11.15
N THR A 112 18.06 2.38 -11.42
CA THR A 112 19.49 2.60 -11.62
C THR A 112 20.10 3.20 -10.35
N LEU A 113 20.99 2.45 -9.73
CA LEU A 113 21.78 2.86 -8.57
C LEU A 113 23.06 3.55 -9.05
N GLY A 114 23.25 4.80 -8.73
CA GLY A 114 24.44 5.60 -9.15
C GLY A 114 24.88 6.60 -8.07
N ALA A 115 24.32 6.47 -6.85
CA ALA A 115 24.65 7.30 -5.69
C ALA A 115 24.85 6.40 -4.47
N PRO A 116 25.58 6.87 -3.42
CA PRO A 116 25.84 6.09 -2.21
C PRO A 116 24.58 5.63 -1.48
N THR A 117 23.47 6.35 -1.65
CA THR A 117 22.15 6.00 -1.08
C THR A 117 21.06 6.12 -2.12
N ALA A 118 20.07 5.22 -2.05
CA ALA A 118 18.86 5.26 -2.86
C ALA A 118 17.67 4.75 -2.07
N SER A 119 16.46 5.15 -2.46
CA SER A 119 15.22 4.66 -1.87
C SER A 119 14.22 4.37 -2.99
N THR A 120 13.51 3.24 -2.88
CA THR A 120 12.46 2.87 -3.83
C THR A 120 11.24 2.37 -3.08
N ASN A 121 10.07 2.90 -3.45
CA ASN A 121 8.79 2.49 -2.95
C ASN A 121 8.01 1.82 -4.08
N LEU A 122 7.77 0.50 -3.96
CA LEU A 122 7.14 -0.29 -5.00
C LEU A 122 5.62 -0.30 -4.82
N GLN A 123 4.91 0.04 -5.89
CA GLN A 123 3.46 -0.02 -5.96
C GLN A 123 2.99 -1.44 -6.22
N LEU A 124 2.27 -2.02 -5.28
CA LEU A 124 1.63 -3.33 -5.45
C LEU A 124 0.24 -3.16 -6.07
N LYS A 125 -0.04 -3.94 -7.10
CA LYS A 125 -1.34 -3.97 -7.79
C LYS A 125 -1.92 -5.37 -7.74
N SER A 126 -3.26 -5.46 -7.63
CA SER A 126 -3.94 -6.76 -7.71
C SER A 126 -3.70 -7.43 -9.06
N GLN A 127 -3.31 -8.69 -9.01
CA GLN A 127 -3.20 -9.56 -10.19
C GLN A 127 -4.42 -10.46 -10.37
N ALA A 128 -5.47 -10.25 -9.58
CA ALA A 128 -6.69 -11.06 -9.60
C ALA A 128 -7.94 -10.21 -9.73
N ALA A 129 -8.99 -10.80 -10.30
CA ALA A 129 -10.35 -10.30 -10.27
C ALA A 129 -11.07 -10.82 -9.03
N ALA A 130 -11.93 -10.03 -8.41
CA ALA A 130 -12.82 -10.51 -7.37
C ALA A 130 -14.06 -11.15 -8.02
N VAL A 131 -14.40 -12.36 -7.61
CA VAL A 131 -15.51 -13.14 -8.18
C VAL A 131 -16.38 -13.68 -7.07
N SER A 132 -17.67 -13.47 -7.17
CA SER A 132 -18.70 -14.07 -6.31
C SER A 132 -19.87 -14.61 -7.15
N VAL A 133 -20.56 -15.58 -6.59
CA VAL A 133 -21.71 -16.23 -7.24
C VAL A 133 -22.89 -16.24 -6.27
N LEU A 134 -24.06 -15.90 -6.77
CA LEU A 134 -25.33 -15.98 -6.05
C LEU A 134 -26.33 -16.76 -6.92
N VAL A 135 -26.91 -17.82 -6.37
CA VAL A 135 -27.98 -18.59 -7.01
C VAL A 135 -29.23 -18.43 -6.14
N ASP A 136 -30.23 -17.76 -6.69
CA ASP A 136 -31.45 -17.38 -6.02
C ASP A 136 -32.66 -18.20 -6.51
N SER A 137 -33.69 -18.32 -5.69
CA SER A 137 -34.97 -18.94 -6.04
C SER A 137 -34.87 -20.44 -6.39
N LEU A 138 -34.00 -21.16 -5.69
CA LEU A 138 -33.89 -22.61 -5.81
C LEU A 138 -35.04 -23.31 -5.08
N SER A 139 -35.42 -24.51 -5.61
CA SER A 139 -36.46 -25.31 -4.95
C SER A 139 -35.93 -25.97 -3.67
N ALA A 140 -36.84 -26.20 -2.71
CA ALA A 140 -36.49 -26.74 -1.39
C ALA A 140 -35.89 -28.18 -1.43
N ASP A 141 -36.02 -28.89 -2.57
CA ASP A 141 -35.44 -30.20 -2.80
C ASP A 141 -34.02 -30.15 -3.39
N THR A 142 -33.40 -28.96 -3.46
CA THR A 142 -32.01 -28.81 -3.94
C THR A 142 -31.04 -29.30 -2.88
N GLU A 143 -30.25 -30.32 -3.25
CA GLU A 143 -29.27 -30.93 -2.36
C GLU A 143 -27.86 -30.34 -2.54
N ARG A 144 -27.53 -29.94 -3.78
CA ARG A 144 -26.22 -29.40 -4.12
C ARG A 144 -26.26 -28.47 -5.32
N VAL A 145 -25.43 -27.44 -5.25
CA VAL A 145 -25.18 -26.51 -6.36
C VAL A 145 -23.68 -26.44 -6.62
N ARG A 146 -23.27 -26.64 -7.85
CA ARG A 146 -21.89 -26.51 -8.31
C ARG A 146 -21.83 -25.46 -9.41
N VAL A 147 -20.83 -24.61 -9.34
CA VAL A 147 -20.55 -23.64 -10.38
C VAL A 147 -19.09 -23.75 -10.77
N SER A 148 -18.80 -23.62 -12.05
CA SER A 148 -17.43 -23.47 -12.52
C SER A 148 -17.32 -22.38 -13.58
N LEU A 149 -16.14 -21.77 -13.68
CA LEU A 149 -15.78 -20.73 -14.63
C LEU A 149 -14.65 -21.19 -15.53
N ALA A 150 -14.80 -21.05 -16.83
CA ALA A 150 -13.80 -21.45 -17.83
C ALA A 150 -13.80 -20.52 -19.06
N PRO A 151 -12.64 -20.26 -19.67
CA PRO A 151 -11.29 -20.52 -19.14
C PRO A 151 -10.84 -19.40 -18.21
N CYS A 152 -10.12 -19.73 -17.12
CA CYS A 152 -9.43 -18.77 -16.28
C CYS A 152 -7.95 -19.11 -16.23
N TYR A 153 -7.07 -18.12 -16.24
CA TYR A 153 -5.65 -18.37 -16.05
C TYR A 153 -5.39 -18.96 -14.68
N THR A 154 -4.42 -19.86 -14.58
CA THR A 154 -4.04 -20.51 -13.33
C THR A 154 -2.62 -20.16 -12.90
N THR A 155 -1.84 -19.54 -13.78
CA THR A 155 -0.45 -19.19 -13.52
C THR A 155 -0.13 -17.76 -13.99
N ILE A 156 0.85 -17.14 -13.28
CA ILE A 156 1.47 -15.86 -13.62
C ILE A 156 2.97 -15.95 -13.36
N ASP A 157 3.78 -15.35 -14.22
CA ASP A 157 5.23 -15.21 -13.95
C ASP A 157 5.57 -13.86 -13.27
N LEU A 158 6.86 -13.65 -12.94
CA LEU A 158 7.29 -12.40 -12.32
C LEU A 158 7.30 -11.19 -13.27
N GLU A 159 7.11 -11.39 -14.58
CA GLU A 159 6.92 -10.34 -15.58
C GLU A 159 5.44 -10.00 -15.81
N SER A 160 4.54 -10.56 -14.96
CA SER A 160 3.07 -10.39 -15.05
C SER A 160 2.43 -11.02 -16.29
N ASN A 161 3.04 -12.04 -16.89
CA ASN A 161 2.45 -12.80 -17.99
C ASN A 161 1.61 -13.93 -17.44
N PHE A 162 0.34 -13.94 -17.78
CA PHE A 162 -0.59 -15.01 -17.43
C PHE A 162 -0.49 -16.18 -18.44
N ALA A 163 -0.56 -17.41 -17.90
CA ALA A 163 -0.51 -18.63 -18.71
C ALA A 163 -1.34 -19.76 -18.07
N ALA A 164 -1.40 -20.90 -18.76
CA ALA A 164 -2.12 -22.12 -18.33
C ALA A 164 -3.55 -21.81 -17.87
N ALA A 165 -4.50 -21.88 -18.79
CA ALA A 165 -5.91 -21.65 -18.48
C ALA A 165 -6.64 -22.98 -18.23
N ASP A 166 -7.55 -22.98 -17.24
CA ASP A 166 -8.33 -24.16 -16.84
C ASP A 166 -9.74 -23.75 -16.41
N GLU A 167 -10.57 -24.74 -16.11
CA GLU A 167 -11.87 -24.58 -15.49
C GLU A 167 -11.71 -24.49 -13.96
N ILE A 168 -12.29 -23.46 -13.36
CA ILE A 168 -12.17 -23.18 -11.94
C ILE A 168 -13.49 -23.48 -11.23
N PRO A 169 -13.55 -24.52 -10.36
CA PRO A 169 -14.73 -24.82 -9.57
C PRO A 169 -14.92 -23.78 -8.45
N ILE A 170 -16.13 -23.27 -8.31
CA ILE A 170 -16.52 -22.29 -7.27
C ILE A 170 -17.42 -23.00 -6.26
N THR A 171 -17.00 -22.98 -4.99
CA THR A 171 -17.78 -23.59 -3.91
C THR A 171 -18.85 -22.61 -3.44
N LEU A 172 -20.11 -23.07 -3.43
CA LEU A 172 -21.24 -22.35 -2.87
C LEU A 172 -21.69 -22.98 -1.56
N GLN A 173 -22.26 -22.16 -0.70
CA GLN A 173 -22.88 -22.57 0.56
C GLN A 173 -24.36 -22.17 0.59
N PRO A 174 -25.25 -22.99 1.16
CA PRO A 174 -26.66 -22.63 1.29
C PRO A 174 -26.83 -21.53 2.34
N ASP A 175 -27.68 -20.56 2.01
CA ASP A 175 -28.11 -19.47 2.90
C ASP A 175 -29.62 -19.23 2.69
N GLY A 176 -30.44 -19.92 3.49
CA GLY A 176 -31.89 -19.94 3.33
C GLY A 176 -32.34 -20.63 2.04
N ASP A 177 -33.00 -19.87 1.16
CA ASP A 177 -33.44 -20.30 -0.19
C ASP A 177 -32.44 -19.92 -1.30
N GLN A 178 -31.28 -19.40 -0.93
CA GLN A 178 -30.20 -19.00 -1.79
C GLN A 178 -28.95 -19.86 -1.58
N TRP A 179 -28.11 -19.89 -2.61
CA TRP A 179 -26.75 -20.47 -2.50
C TRP A 179 -25.77 -19.39 -2.95
N GLN A 180 -24.77 -19.13 -2.11
CA GLN A 180 -23.78 -18.09 -2.38
C GLN A 180 -22.35 -18.55 -2.15
N SER A 181 -21.43 -17.99 -2.89
CA SER A 181 -20.00 -18.15 -2.64
C SER A 181 -19.47 -16.98 -1.79
N PRO A 182 -18.37 -17.19 -1.02
CA PRO A 182 -17.53 -16.09 -0.63
C PRO A 182 -16.97 -15.40 -1.89
N THR A 183 -16.38 -14.22 -1.70
CA THR A 183 -15.59 -13.58 -2.77
C THR A 183 -14.27 -14.32 -2.91
N TYR A 184 -13.99 -14.82 -4.09
CA TYR A 184 -12.71 -15.43 -4.48
C TYR A 184 -11.92 -14.49 -5.38
N TYR A 185 -10.58 -14.59 -5.35
CA TYR A 185 -9.69 -13.79 -6.17
C TYR A 185 -9.03 -14.69 -7.22
N LEU A 186 -9.57 -14.64 -8.44
CA LEU A 186 -9.16 -15.47 -9.57
C LEU A 186 -8.25 -14.68 -10.51
N PHE A 187 -7.27 -15.34 -11.10
CA PHE A 187 -6.55 -14.73 -12.21
C PHE A 187 -7.51 -14.42 -13.37
N PRO A 188 -7.19 -13.43 -14.22
CA PRO A 188 -8.07 -13.05 -15.33
C PRO A 188 -8.34 -14.22 -16.26
N SER A 189 -9.33 -14.07 -17.11
CA SER A 189 -9.56 -15.02 -18.20
C SER A 189 -8.85 -14.57 -19.47
N PRO A 190 -8.53 -15.51 -20.40
CA PRO A 190 -8.11 -15.14 -21.74
C PRO A 190 -9.11 -14.17 -22.39
N PRO A 191 -8.69 -13.32 -23.34
CA PRO A 191 -9.57 -12.37 -24.02
C PRO A 191 -10.51 -13.07 -25.02
N SER A 192 -11.13 -14.15 -24.59
CA SER A 192 -12.14 -14.95 -25.30
C SER A 192 -13.39 -15.03 -24.45
N SER A 193 -14.44 -15.63 -24.96
CA SER A 193 -15.69 -15.84 -24.21
C SER A 193 -15.44 -16.57 -22.90
N LEU A 194 -15.94 -16.00 -21.81
CA LEU A 194 -16.00 -16.65 -20.51
C LEU A 194 -17.26 -17.49 -20.46
N ARG A 195 -17.13 -18.76 -20.04
CA ARG A 195 -18.26 -19.67 -19.83
C ARG A 195 -18.41 -19.94 -18.34
N LEU A 196 -19.64 -19.92 -17.87
CA LEU A 196 -20.01 -20.36 -16.57
C LEU A 196 -20.92 -21.58 -16.69
N HIS A 197 -20.54 -22.65 -16.00
CA HIS A 197 -21.29 -23.88 -15.88
C HIS A 197 -21.98 -23.96 -14.54
N LEU A 198 -23.31 -24.20 -14.52
CA LEU A 198 -24.09 -24.36 -13.30
C LEU A 198 -24.71 -25.77 -13.31
N GLU A 199 -24.45 -26.54 -12.28
CA GLU A 199 -25.06 -27.83 -11.99
C GLU A 199 -25.90 -27.74 -10.71
N VAL A 200 -27.17 -28.14 -10.81
CA VAL A 200 -28.13 -28.20 -9.71
C VAL A 200 -28.56 -29.65 -9.49
N GLU A 201 -28.14 -30.24 -8.38
CA GLU A 201 -28.58 -31.58 -7.97
C GLU A 201 -29.78 -31.43 -7.02
N ARG A 202 -30.84 -32.17 -7.31
CA ARG A 202 -32.05 -32.30 -6.51
C ARG A 202 -32.22 -33.74 -6.09
N THR A 203 -33.10 -34.01 -5.14
CA THR A 203 -33.39 -35.37 -4.64
C THR A 203 -33.61 -36.40 -5.76
N ASP A 204 -34.33 -36.06 -6.81
CA ASP A 204 -34.71 -36.99 -7.85
C ASP A 204 -34.18 -36.65 -9.25
N SER A 205 -33.39 -35.60 -9.41
CA SER A 205 -32.91 -35.13 -10.70
C SER A 205 -31.68 -34.23 -10.61
N SER A 206 -30.93 -34.14 -11.72
CA SER A 206 -29.90 -33.13 -11.89
C SER A 206 -30.17 -32.30 -13.16
N ALA A 207 -29.77 -31.04 -13.12
CA ALA A 207 -29.87 -30.12 -14.27
C ALA A 207 -28.54 -29.40 -14.46
N HIS A 208 -28.15 -29.21 -15.73
CA HIS A 208 -26.92 -28.55 -16.15
C HIS A 208 -27.25 -27.39 -17.06
N TYR A 209 -26.57 -26.26 -16.84
CA TYR A 209 -26.79 -25.05 -17.62
C TYR A 209 -25.45 -24.39 -17.93
N ASP A 210 -25.28 -23.93 -19.17
CA ASP A 210 -24.12 -23.21 -19.66
C ASP A 210 -24.52 -21.77 -20.01
N PHE A 211 -23.69 -20.81 -19.59
CA PHE A 211 -23.84 -19.39 -19.89
C PHE A 211 -22.56 -18.84 -20.48
N ASP A 212 -22.64 -18.33 -21.71
CA ASP A 212 -21.49 -17.70 -22.38
C ASP A 212 -21.57 -16.18 -22.23
N PHE A 213 -20.46 -15.58 -21.81
CA PHE A 213 -20.30 -14.14 -21.70
C PHE A 213 -19.25 -13.66 -22.69
N THR A 214 -19.48 -12.50 -23.29
CA THR A 214 -18.53 -11.86 -24.21
C THR A 214 -17.44 -11.09 -23.51
N GLU A 215 -17.60 -10.83 -22.21
CA GLU A 215 -16.60 -10.16 -21.37
C GLU A 215 -15.67 -11.17 -20.72
N SER A 216 -14.40 -10.78 -20.59
CA SER A 216 -13.37 -11.53 -19.88
C SER A 216 -13.17 -10.99 -18.48
N LEU A 217 -12.72 -11.82 -17.53
CA LEU A 217 -12.29 -11.37 -16.21
C LEU A 217 -11.06 -10.48 -16.35
N ARG A 218 -11.00 -9.39 -15.57
CA ARG A 218 -9.90 -8.42 -15.52
C ARG A 218 -9.48 -8.17 -14.08
N THR A 219 -8.19 -7.97 -13.84
CA THR A 219 -7.58 -7.79 -12.51
C THR A 219 -8.13 -6.60 -11.70
N THR A 220 -8.75 -5.64 -12.36
CA THR A 220 -9.24 -4.40 -11.73
C THR A 220 -10.75 -4.41 -11.51
N LYS A 221 -11.41 -5.57 -11.72
CA LYS A 221 -12.86 -5.66 -11.67
C LYS A 221 -13.33 -6.65 -10.60
N GLU A 222 -14.53 -6.38 -10.12
CA GLU A 222 -15.34 -7.29 -9.31
C GLU A 222 -16.51 -7.80 -10.13
N TYR A 223 -16.80 -9.09 -10.02
CA TYR A 223 -17.85 -9.79 -10.78
C TYR A 223 -18.77 -10.52 -9.82
N LEU A 224 -20.06 -10.21 -9.91
CA LEU A 224 -21.12 -11.00 -9.29
C LEU A 224 -21.91 -11.72 -10.38
N PHE A 225 -21.85 -13.05 -10.40
CA PHE A 225 -22.69 -13.89 -11.24
C PHE A 225 -23.97 -14.21 -10.47
N LYS A 226 -25.07 -13.56 -10.87
CA LYS A 226 -26.37 -13.74 -10.23
C LYS A 226 -27.27 -14.63 -11.09
N PHE A 227 -27.64 -15.77 -10.55
CA PHE A 227 -28.61 -16.68 -11.14
C PHE A 227 -29.97 -16.49 -10.49
N THR A 228 -31.00 -16.43 -11.32
CA THR A 228 -32.40 -16.43 -10.88
C THR A 228 -33.12 -17.57 -11.58
N MET A 229 -33.66 -18.49 -10.78
CA MET A 229 -34.41 -19.65 -11.30
C MET A 229 -35.88 -19.25 -11.55
N ALA A 230 -36.24 -18.98 -12.82
CA ALA A 230 -37.62 -18.71 -13.23
C ALA A 230 -38.23 -19.97 -13.83
N GLY A 231 -38.85 -20.78 -12.99
CA GLY A 231 -39.34 -22.11 -13.40
C GLY A 231 -38.16 -23.06 -13.73
N ASN A 232 -38.19 -23.69 -14.90
CA ASN A 232 -37.10 -24.60 -15.32
C ASN A 232 -36.04 -23.95 -16.21
N LYS A 233 -36.01 -22.61 -16.29
CA LYS A 233 -35.02 -21.89 -17.08
C LYS A 233 -34.29 -20.87 -16.15
N PRO A 234 -33.05 -21.12 -15.84
CA PRO A 234 -32.24 -20.12 -15.12
C PRO A 234 -31.87 -18.98 -16.05
N HIS A 235 -31.89 -17.80 -15.51
CA HIS A 235 -31.28 -16.60 -16.08
C HIS A 235 -30.01 -16.29 -15.30
N CYS A 236 -28.90 -16.03 -15.99
CA CYS A 236 -27.67 -15.60 -15.38
C CYS A 236 -27.34 -14.16 -15.82
N GLU A 237 -27.14 -13.30 -14.85
CA GLU A 237 -26.67 -11.92 -15.04
C GLU A 237 -25.25 -11.81 -14.49
N MET A 238 -24.34 -11.28 -15.29
CA MET A 238 -23.01 -10.89 -14.82
C MET A 238 -23.02 -9.40 -14.50
N ILE A 239 -22.96 -9.07 -13.23
CA ILE A 239 -22.86 -7.70 -12.74
C ILE A 239 -21.38 -7.41 -12.54
N THR A 240 -20.88 -6.39 -13.22
CA THR A 240 -19.48 -5.99 -13.18
C THR A 240 -19.36 -4.61 -12.56
N ASP A 241 -18.50 -4.47 -11.58
CA ASP A 241 -18.11 -3.19 -10.99
C ASP A 241 -16.58 -3.04 -11.02
N ASP A 242 -16.11 -1.82 -10.81
CA ASP A 242 -14.69 -1.64 -10.53
C ASP A 242 -14.39 -2.34 -9.21
N LEU A 243 -13.25 -3.05 -9.16
CA LEU A 243 -12.83 -3.70 -7.92
C LEU A 243 -12.85 -2.66 -6.82
N GLN A 244 -13.84 -2.79 -5.93
CA GLN A 244 -14.03 -1.87 -4.82
C GLN A 244 -12.91 -2.11 -3.80
N LEU A 245 -11.72 -1.64 -4.16
CA LEU A 245 -10.74 -1.33 -3.13
C LEU A 245 -11.41 -0.27 -2.25
N PRO A 246 -11.21 -0.28 -0.91
CA PRO A 246 -11.87 0.69 -0.03
C PRO A 246 -11.70 2.09 -0.62
N ALA A 247 -12.76 2.59 -1.24
CA ALA A 247 -12.73 3.83 -1.98
C ALA A 247 -12.90 4.98 -1.01
N LEU A 248 -12.13 6.04 -1.23
CA LEU A 248 -12.51 7.36 -0.75
C LEU A 248 -13.79 7.78 -1.47
N THR A 249 -14.88 7.86 -0.73
CA THR A 249 -16.03 8.66 -1.11
C THR A 249 -15.83 10.06 -0.52
N GLY A 250 -15.26 10.98 -1.33
CA GLY A 250 -14.84 12.27 -0.83
C GLY A 250 -13.58 12.17 0.05
N ASP A 251 -13.54 12.87 1.19
CA ASP A 251 -12.45 12.79 2.17
C ASP A 251 -12.60 11.65 3.20
N THR A 252 -13.52 10.69 2.96
CA THR A 252 -13.82 9.59 3.88
C THR A 252 -13.23 8.28 3.39
N LEU A 253 -12.41 7.67 4.23
CA LEU A 253 -11.78 6.38 3.99
C LEU A 253 -12.52 5.27 4.74
N THR A 254 -12.90 4.21 4.03
CA THR A 254 -13.46 3.01 4.68
C THR A 254 -12.33 2.06 5.10
N ILE A 255 -12.28 1.72 6.37
CA ILE A 255 -11.27 0.83 6.97
C ILE A 255 -11.94 -0.38 7.64
N ASN A 256 -11.22 -1.49 7.75
CA ASN A 256 -11.74 -2.69 8.40
C ASN A 256 -11.78 -2.55 9.92
N ASN A 257 -10.71 -2.05 10.51
CA ASN A 257 -10.58 -1.84 11.95
C ASN A 257 -9.89 -0.52 12.23
N PHE A 258 -10.28 0.12 13.33
CA PHE A 258 -9.52 1.25 13.84
C PHE A 258 -8.14 0.79 14.31
N PRO A 259 -7.08 1.59 14.07
CA PRO A 259 -5.75 1.31 14.56
C PRO A 259 -5.70 1.32 16.10
N SER A 260 -4.60 0.83 16.65
CA SER A 260 -4.25 1.02 18.06
C SER A 260 -4.17 2.50 18.43
N MET A 261 -4.11 2.79 19.72
CA MET A 261 -4.01 4.21 20.17
C MET A 261 -2.76 4.90 19.61
N PRO A 262 -2.90 6.12 19.05
CA PRO A 262 -1.77 6.92 18.59
C PRO A 262 -0.79 7.29 19.74
N PRO A 263 0.49 7.49 19.43
CA PRO A 263 1.06 7.40 18.10
C PRO A 263 1.26 5.94 17.69
N CYS A 264 0.99 5.61 16.43
CA CYS A 264 1.22 4.26 15.89
C CYS A 264 1.49 4.33 14.38
N LEU A 265 2.06 3.25 13.84
CA LEU A 265 2.10 3.07 12.40
C LEU A 265 0.73 2.58 11.92
N TRP A 266 0.19 3.27 10.94
CA TRP A 266 -1.01 2.87 10.24
C TRP A 266 -0.72 2.83 8.73
N GLU A 267 -0.81 1.64 8.15
CA GLU A 267 -0.52 1.40 6.72
C GLU A 267 0.84 1.98 6.26
N GLY A 268 1.84 1.98 7.15
CA GLY A 268 3.17 2.52 6.86
C GLY A 268 3.31 4.05 7.03
N HIS A 269 2.26 4.72 7.53
CA HIS A 269 2.25 6.16 7.83
C HIS A 269 2.23 6.39 9.34
N VAL A 270 2.76 7.53 9.76
CA VAL A 270 2.74 7.91 11.17
C VAL A 270 1.40 8.54 11.51
N LEU A 271 0.53 7.77 12.18
CA LEU A 271 -0.71 8.28 12.76
C LEU A 271 -0.41 8.98 14.08
N ALA A 272 -0.42 10.30 14.05
CA ALA A 272 -0.09 11.13 15.21
C ALA A 272 -1.30 11.33 16.15
N HIS A 273 -2.52 11.35 15.61
CA HIS A 273 -3.72 11.51 16.42
C HIS A 273 -4.92 10.83 15.79
N PHE A 274 -5.83 10.35 16.65
CA PHE A 274 -7.11 9.79 16.26
C PHE A 274 -8.21 10.29 17.19
N THR A 275 -9.20 10.95 16.60
CA THR A 275 -10.40 11.36 17.30
C THR A 275 -11.58 10.50 16.85
N ARG A 276 -12.18 9.76 17.75
CA ARG A 276 -13.37 8.98 17.46
C ARG A 276 -14.58 9.90 17.46
N THR A 277 -15.29 9.98 16.33
CA THR A 277 -16.49 10.84 16.18
C THR A 277 -17.77 10.04 16.41
N ASP A 278 -17.76 8.73 16.09
CA ASP A 278 -18.87 7.79 16.30
C ASP A 278 -18.31 6.37 16.62
N ALA A 279 -19.21 5.40 16.84
CA ALA A 279 -18.87 3.98 17.03
C ALA A 279 -18.09 3.42 15.84
N ASP A 280 -18.41 3.85 14.62
CA ASP A 280 -17.84 3.37 13.37
C ASP A 280 -17.12 4.47 12.55
N GLU A 281 -16.96 5.69 13.08
CA GLU A 281 -16.33 6.81 12.39
C GLU A 281 -15.32 7.54 13.27
N GLY A 282 -14.33 8.18 12.62
CA GLY A 282 -13.32 8.98 13.30
C GLY A 282 -12.44 9.77 12.35
N ASP A 283 -11.61 10.66 12.91
CA ASP A 283 -10.69 11.51 12.18
C ASP A 283 -9.25 11.19 12.55
N PHE A 284 -8.44 10.93 11.55
CA PHE A 284 -7.00 10.70 11.65
C PHE A 284 -6.24 11.99 11.36
N LEU A 285 -5.19 12.22 12.14
CA LEU A 285 -4.15 13.19 11.83
C LEU A 285 -2.85 12.43 11.57
N LEU A 286 -2.45 12.36 10.31
CA LEU A 286 -1.17 11.78 9.90
C LEU A 286 -0.09 12.85 9.90
N LEU A 287 1.16 12.43 10.16
CA LEU A 287 2.34 13.27 10.10
C LEU A 287 3.23 12.80 8.94
N SER A 288 3.71 13.73 8.09
CA SER A 288 4.52 13.38 6.92
C SER A 288 5.77 12.60 7.29
N LEU A 289 6.12 11.62 6.47
CA LEU A 289 7.35 10.84 6.63
C LEU A 289 8.59 11.69 6.38
N ASN A 290 8.49 12.66 5.47
CA ASN A 290 9.56 13.58 5.16
C ASN A 290 9.55 14.80 6.10
N GLU A 291 10.75 15.28 6.38
CA GLU A 291 11.00 16.56 7.04
C GLU A 291 11.86 17.43 6.12
N TRP A 292 11.47 18.67 5.96
CA TRP A 292 12.26 19.66 5.22
C TRP A 292 12.90 20.62 6.21
N THR A 293 14.15 20.92 5.97
CA THR A 293 14.91 21.89 6.72
C THR A 293 15.14 23.15 5.89
N GLU A 294 15.43 24.27 6.54
CA GLU A 294 15.78 25.53 5.89
C GLU A 294 14.66 26.15 5.01
N VAL A 295 13.39 25.82 5.30
CA VAL A 295 12.23 26.40 4.61
C VAL A 295 12.02 27.86 5.06
N PRO A 296 11.96 28.85 4.12
CA PRO A 296 11.81 30.25 4.47
C PRO A 296 10.47 30.57 5.15
N SER A 297 10.48 31.52 6.10
CA SER A 297 9.25 32.02 6.72
C SER A 297 8.49 32.97 5.79
N ALA A 298 7.23 33.26 6.12
CA ALA A 298 6.39 34.23 5.38
C ALA A 298 7.01 35.64 5.31
N ASN A 299 7.87 35.98 6.24
CA ASN A 299 8.60 37.25 6.23
C ASN A 299 9.77 37.27 5.23
N ASN A 300 10.08 36.13 4.62
CA ASN A 300 11.02 36.01 3.52
C ASN A 300 10.26 36.10 2.20
N ALA A 301 10.81 36.79 1.20
CA ALA A 301 10.15 36.96 -0.11
C ALA A 301 9.84 35.64 -0.83
N ALA A 302 10.54 34.54 -0.52
CA ALA A 302 10.29 33.21 -1.09
C ALA A 302 9.06 32.52 -0.48
N TYR A 303 8.65 32.87 0.74
CA TYR A 303 7.46 32.34 1.37
C TYR A 303 6.21 33.15 0.94
N PRO A 304 5.01 32.60 0.84
CA PRO A 304 4.64 31.22 1.15
C PRO A 304 4.89 30.23 0.00
N THR A 305 5.40 30.71 -1.12
CA THR A 305 5.49 29.95 -2.37
C THR A 305 6.24 28.63 -2.20
N GLU A 306 7.38 28.62 -1.47
CA GLU A 306 8.19 27.42 -1.32
C GLU A 306 7.51 26.37 -0.43
N ALA A 307 7.04 26.76 0.76
CA ALA A 307 6.37 25.83 1.66
C ALA A 307 5.05 25.29 1.08
N GLN A 308 4.27 26.14 0.39
CA GLN A 308 3.05 25.70 -0.30
C GLN A 308 3.37 24.82 -1.50
N HIS A 309 4.44 25.13 -2.24
CA HIS A 309 4.89 24.28 -3.33
C HIS A 309 5.29 22.89 -2.82
N ILE A 310 6.07 22.81 -1.75
CA ILE A 310 6.40 21.54 -1.09
C ILE A 310 5.12 20.77 -0.73
N ALA A 311 4.18 21.41 -0.05
CA ALA A 311 2.93 20.76 0.36
C ALA A 311 2.11 20.27 -0.83
N SER A 312 2.04 21.03 -1.91
CA SER A 312 1.27 20.69 -3.12
C SER A 312 1.89 19.56 -3.95
N GLN A 313 3.21 19.35 -3.84
CA GLN A 313 3.93 18.31 -4.58
C GLN A 313 4.12 17.03 -3.75
N TYR A 314 3.90 17.10 -2.45
CA TYR A 314 4.14 15.97 -1.57
C TYR A 314 2.99 14.97 -1.61
N SER A 315 3.35 13.69 -1.78
CA SER A 315 2.45 12.56 -1.62
C SER A 315 3.21 11.38 -1.02
N GLU A 316 2.49 10.52 -0.32
CA GLU A 316 3.03 9.30 0.27
C GLU A 316 2.39 8.08 -0.38
N GLY A 317 2.97 7.61 -1.47
CA GLY A 317 2.51 6.46 -2.22
C GLY A 317 1.58 6.81 -3.38
N ASP A 318 1.48 5.96 -4.40
CA ASP A 318 0.92 6.35 -5.70
C ASP A 318 -0.57 6.03 -5.90
N ASP A 319 -1.09 4.90 -5.43
CA ASP A 319 -2.54 4.60 -5.53
C ASP A 319 -3.32 5.11 -4.30
N LEU A 320 -2.65 5.23 -3.18
CA LEU A 320 -3.05 6.10 -2.08
C LEU A 320 -2.81 7.58 -2.41
N SER A 321 -2.18 7.91 -3.54
CA SER A 321 -1.76 9.28 -3.87
C SER A 321 -2.93 10.24 -3.95
N ASN A 322 -4.06 9.80 -4.47
CA ASN A 322 -5.29 10.59 -4.39
C ASN A 322 -5.81 10.73 -2.97
N MET A 323 -5.49 9.80 -2.09
CA MET A 323 -5.90 9.79 -0.68
C MET A 323 -4.86 10.44 0.23
N LEU A 324 -3.59 10.24 -0.07
CA LEU A 324 -2.47 10.83 0.64
C LEU A 324 -1.84 12.00 -0.12
N SER A 325 -2.49 12.49 -1.16
CA SER A 325 -2.29 13.82 -1.73
C SER A 325 -3.04 14.87 -0.90
N GLY A 326 -2.73 16.13 -1.09
CA GLY A 326 -3.38 17.22 -0.36
C GLY A 326 -2.89 17.31 1.09
N TRP A 327 -1.63 17.01 1.33
CA TRP A 327 -0.93 17.32 2.56
C TRP A 327 -0.88 18.82 2.78
N THR A 328 -0.99 19.25 4.02
CA THR A 328 -1.06 20.64 4.38
C THR A 328 0.00 21.00 5.41
N ILE A 329 0.38 22.26 5.45
CA ILE A 329 1.20 22.82 6.53
C ILE A 329 0.30 22.88 7.77
N PRO A 330 0.75 22.45 8.96
CA PRO A 330 -0.09 22.46 10.16
C PRO A 330 -0.64 23.86 10.48
N THR A 331 -1.94 23.93 10.80
CA THR A 331 -2.53 25.13 11.39
C THR A 331 -1.96 25.38 12.78
N LYS A 332 -2.25 26.55 13.36
CA LYS A 332 -1.84 26.81 14.77
C LYS A 332 -2.50 25.85 15.76
N GLU A 333 -3.75 25.51 15.52
CA GLU A 333 -4.54 24.60 16.34
C GLU A 333 -3.96 23.17 16.29
N GLU A 334 -3.63 22.67 15.09
CA GLU A 334 -2.96 21.39 14.90
C GLU A 334 -1.56 21.37 15.48
N ALA A 335 -0.78 22.44 15.27
CA ALA A 335 0.53 22.62 15.87
C ALA A 335 0.46 22.60 17.41
N GLN A 336 -0.56 23.24 17.99
CA GLN A 336 -0.79 23.24 19.43
C GLN A 336 -1.21 21.86 19.93
N GLN A 337 -2.03 21.13 19.17
CA GLN A 337 -2.43 19.77 19.47
C GLN A 337 -1.23 18.82 19.43
N LEU A 338 -0.46 18.80 18.34
CA LEU A 338 0.74 17.99 18.20
C LEU A 338 1.73 18.25 19.33
N ARG A 339 1.93 19.53 19.67
CA ARG A 339 2.79 19.90 20.77
C ARG A 339 2.26 19.43 22.13
N SER A 340 0.97 19.54 22.39
CA SER A 340 0.36 19.10 23.65
C SER A 340 0.50 17.59 23.86
N LEU A 341 0.52 16.82 22.78
CA LEU A 341 0.65 15.38 22.81
C LEU A 341 2.11 14.91 22.89
N TYR A 342 3.02 15.63 22.22
CA TYR A 342 4.36 15.10 21.93
C TYR A 342 5.53 16.00 22.33
N ALA A 343 5.31 17.09 23.04
CA ALA A 343 6.43 17.92 23.48
C ALA A 343 7.26 17.26 24.60
N GLY A 344 8.55 17.51 24.59
CA GLY A 344 9.47 17.01 25.59
C GLY A 344 9.71 15.50 25.48
N ASN A 345 9.59 14.79 26.59
CA ASN A 345 9.84 13.36 26.62
C ASN A 345 8.82 12.54 25.78
N ALA A 346 7.63 13.09 25.52
CA ALA A 346 6.63 12.42 24.70
C ALA A 346 7.02 12.36 23.21
N THR A 347 7.97 13.18 22.75
CA THR A 347 8.54 13.11 21.40
C THR A 347 9.19 11.75 21.12
N TYR A 348 9.68 11.07 22.15
CA TYR A 348 10.28 9.74 22.02
C TYR A 348 9.34 8.74 21.34
N ALA A 349 8.05 8.73 21.71
CA ALA A 349 7.09 7.82 21.13
C ALA A 349 6.85 8.05 19.62
N LEU A 350 6.93 9.30 19.14
CA LEU A 350 6.92 9.57 17.70
C LEU A 350 8.22 9.11 17.04
N ASN A 351 9.35 9.39 17.66
CA ASN A 351 10.65 9.10 17.07
C ASN A 351 10.92 7.60 16.98
N GLU A 352 10.42 6.78 17.91
CA GLU A 352 10.44 5.31 17.76
C GLU A 352 9.75 4.85 16.46
N LEU A 353 8.62 5.45 16.08
CA LEU A 353 7.93 5.10 14.84
C LEU A 353 8.73 5.51 13.59
N PHE A 354 9.40 6.66 13.63
CA PHE A 354 10.28 7.06 12.54
C PHE A 354 11.53 6.19 12.45
N ASP A 355 12.10 5.79 13.60
CA ASP A 355 13.22 4.85 13.66
C ASP A 355 12.84 3.47 13.11
N GLU A 356 11.60 2.98 13.38
CA GLU A 356 11.07 1.75 12.77
C GLU A 356 10.97 1.83 11.24
N LEU A 357 10.82 3.04 10.71
CA LEU A 357 10.75 3.31 9.27
C LEU A 357 12.12 3.65 8.65
N ASP A 358 13.22 3.62 9.42
CA ASP A 358 14.54 4.11 9.01
C ASP A 358 14.52 5.58 8.53
N LEU A 359 13.70 6.41 9.17
CA LEU A 359 13.52 7.82 8.81
C LEU A 359 13.98 8.74 9.93
N PRO A 360 14.39 9.98 9.60
CA PRO A 360 14.69 10.97 10.62
C PRO A 360 13.44 11.31 11.42
N GLY A 361 13.53 11.16 12.73
CA GLY A 361 12.47 11.52 13.66
C GLY A 361 12.23 13.03 13.73
N VAL A 362 11.30 13.42 14.59
CA VAL A 362 11.01 14.82 14.86
C VAL A 362 12.16 15.45 15.66
N ALA A 363 12.79 16.44 15.09
CA ALA A 363 13.91 17.11 15.75
C ALA A 363 13.41 18.10 16.82
N THR A 364 14.02 18.06 18.01
CA THR A 364 13.65 18.94 19.13
C THR A 364 14.63 20.08 19.32
N THR A 365 15.94 19.80 19.22
CA THR A 365 17.00 20.77 19.45
C THR A 365 18.11 20.62 18.41
N THR A 366 18.75 21.74 18.09
CA THR A 366 19.98 21.75 17.28
C THR A 366 21.14 21.16 18.09
N ALA A 367 22.26 20.86 17.43
CA ALA A 367 23.50 20.43 18.07
C ALA A 367 24.03 21.44 19.14
N LYS A 368 23.61 22.70 19.08
CA LYS A 368 23.95 23.76 20.05
C LYS A 368 22.88 23.93 21.14
N GLY A 369 21.88 23.05 21.21
CA GLY A 369 20.83 23.08 22.25
C GLY A 369 19.70 24.09 21.99
N ALA A 370 19.69 24.80 20.87
CA ALA A 370 18.58 25.69 20.54
C ALA A 370 17.35 24.87 20.06
N ALA A 371 16.13 25.27 20.45
CA ALA A 371 14.91 24.61 20.05
C ALA A 371 14.71 24.70 18.52
N ILE A 372 14.51 23.55 17.89
CA ILE A 372 14.11 23.48 16.47
C ILE A 372 12.64 23.87 16.35
N ARG A 373 12.33 24.65 15.33
CA ARG A 373 11.01 25.21 15.11
C ARG A 373 10.47 24.85 13.75
N TYR A 374 9.20 24.50 13.71
CA TYR A 374 8.45 24.11 12.55
C TYR A 374 7.46 25.19 12.15
N LEU A 375 7.27 25.41 10.85
CA LEU A 375 6.33 26.40 10.31
C LEU A 375 4.88 26.00 10.56
N CYS A 376 4.04 27.02 10.82
CA CYS A 376 2.58 26.93 10.70
C CYS A 376 2.12 27.44 9.33
N ASN A 377 0.90 27.11 8.95
CA ASN A 377 0.31 27.40 7.62
C ASN A 377 0.17 28.90 7.31
N ASP A 378 0.13 29.77 8.33
CA ASP A 378 0.08 31.21 8.13
C ASP A 378 1.45 31.81 7.79
N GLY A 379 2.53 31.02 7.90
CA GLY A 379 3.89 31.43 7.63
C GLY A 379 4.45 32.50 8.57
N GLU A 380 3.64 32.97 9.51
CA GLU A 380 4.01 33.97 10.51
C GLU A 380 4.31 33.37 11.86
N HIS A 381 3.90 32.11 12.09
CA HIS A 381 4.06 31.42 13.36
C HIS A 381 4.82 30.10 13.20
N THR A 382 5.43 29.72 14.30
CA THR A 382 6.20 28.48 14.42
C THR A 382 5.89 27.78 15.73
N PHE A 383 6.03 26.47 15.76
CA PHE A 383 5.95 25.64 16.97
C PHE A 383 7.22 24.80 17.15
N SER A 384 7.38 24.16 18.28
CA SER A 384 8.52 23.30 18.58
C SER A 384 8.10 22.16 19.49
N PHE A 385 8.70 21.00 19.30
CA PHE A 385 8.55 19.86 20.19
C PHE A 385 9.51 19.91 21.40
N ALA A 386 10.41 20.88 21.47
CA ALA A 386 11.28 21.06 22.63
C ALA A 386 10.47 21.39 23.90
N PRO A 387 10.82 20.79 25.06
CA PRO A 387 10.02 20.93 26.28
C PRO A 387 9.91 22.36 26.80
N GLU A 388 10.98 23.14 26.64
CA GLU A 388 11.11 24.52 27.19
C GLU A 388 10.72 25.60 26.20
N ALA A 389 10.39 25.24 24.95
CA ALA A 389 10.02 26.23 23.95
C ALA A 389 8.60 26.77 24.22
N SER A 390 8.37 28.05 23.92
CA SER A 390 7.02 28.62 23.91
C SER A 390 6.12 27.83 22.94
N THR A 391 4.85 27.68 23.29
CA THR A 391 3.90 26.87 22.51
C THR A 391 3.87 27.26 21.03
N ILE A 392 3.55 28.50 20.74
CA ILE A 392 3.56 29.10 19.40
C ILE A 392 4.31 30.42 19.50
N SER A 393 5.15 30.73 18.53
CA SER A 393 5.88 31.98 18.48
C SER A 393 5.90 32.57 17.09
N LYS A 394 6.08 33.88 16.98
CA LYS A 394 6.23 34.52 15.68
C LYS A 394 7.53 34.07 15.00
N ALA A 395 7.44 33.86 13.70
CA ALA A 395 8.59 33.61 12.86
C ALA A 395 9.44 34.90 12.71
N GLY A 396 10.76 34.72 12.74
CA GLY A 396 11.70 35.85 12.50
C GLY A 396 11.74 36.22 11.02
N THR A 397 12.05 37.48 10.74
CA THR A 397 12.31 37.94 9.38
C THR A 397 13.59 37.30 8.83
N LYS A 398 13.52 36.81 7.58
CA LYS A 398 14.66 36.18 6.87
C LYS A 398 15.21 34.90 7.54
N ALA A 399 14.44 34.30 8.44
CA ALA A 399 14.81 33.04 9.06
C ALA A 399 14.27 31.87 8.25
N THR A 400 14.95 30.73 8.34
CA THR A 400 14.49 29.45 7.84
C THR A 400 14.09 28.54 9.00
N TYR A 401 13.19 27.61 8.73
CA TYR A 401 12.60 26.74 9.72
C TYR A 401 12.46 25.33 9.16
N HIS A 402 12.15 24.38 10.02
CA HIS A 402 11.74 23.06 9.61
C HIS A 402 10.27 23.07 9.15
N LEU A 403 9.93 22.13 8.27
CA LEU A 403 8.58 21.88 7.83
C LEU A 403 8.31 20.39 7.92
N ARG A 404 7.19 20.05 8.54
CA ARG A 404 6.60 18.70 8.50
C ARG A 404 5.11 18.88 8.25
N LEU A 405 4.61 18.17 7.25
CA LEU A 405 3.23 18.29 6.81
C LEU A 405 2.30 17.41 7.62
N VAL A 406 1.02 17.74 7.59
CA VAL A 406 -0.06 16.96 8.19
C VAL A 406 -1.10 16.61 7.14
N LYS A 407 -1.82 15.52 7.37
CA LYS A 407 -2.96 15.10 6.54
C LYS A 407 -4.10 14.67 7.43
N HIS A 408 -5.27 15.24 7.20
CA HIS A 408 -6.51 14.78 7.80
C HIS A 408 -7.18 13.74 6.91
N LEU A 409 -7.64 12.65 7.54
CA LEU A 409 -8.48 11.65 6.90
C LEU A 409 -9.69 11.38 7.78
N HIS A 410 -10.88 11.52 7.24
CA HIS A 410 -12.07 10.98 7.86
C HIS A 410 -12.14 9.49 7.57
N VAL A 411 -12.33 8.66 8.59
CA VAL A 411 -12.34 7.19 8.45
C VAL A 411 -13.64 6.60 8.96
N LYS A 412 -14.12 5.60 8.24
CA LYS A 412 -15.32 4.85 8.59
C LYS A 412 -15.01 3.36 8.62
N ARG A 413 -15.42 2.67 9.69
CA ARG A 413 -15.24 1.23 9.80
C ARG A 413 -16.27 0.52 8.92
N LYS A 414 -15.81 -0.47 8.14
CA LYS A 414 -16.68 -1.36 7.36
C LYS A 414 -17.57 -2.14 8.33
N ARG A 415 -18.89 -2.07 8.12
CA ARG A 415 -19.87 -2.86 8.86
C ARG A 415 -19.95 -4.27 8.31
#